data_0de5b2e8640f064ceaf25c2fce357518
#
_entry.id   0de5b2e8640f064ceaf25c2fce357518
#
_cell.length_a   1.000
_cell.length_b   1.000
_cell.length_c   1.000
_cell.angle_alpha   90.00
_cell.angle_beta   90.00
_cell.angle_gamma   90.00
#
_symmetry.space_group_name_H-M   'P 1'
#
loop_
_entity.id
_entity.type
_entity.pdbx_description
1 polymer ?
#
loop_
_entity_poly.entity_id
_entity_poly.type
_entity_poly.pdbx_seq_one_letter_code
_entity_poly.pdbx_strand_id
1 'polypeptide(L)'
;MTAYRGFFRRAALTVAAGAAALVLTACGGDGDGHDMGSMNSESGSPKAGSSASAKAGGHNKADVGFAEEMIQHHRQAVEMAELAESRAAAQEVKDLATKIKGAQDPEIETMSGWLTAWGEKVPEDMSGMGHDMAAAMPGMMSGEDMAALEKASGAAFDKKFLELMVEHHEGAVEMAKAEKSDGKYGPALDLADDVITAQTAEIQQMNKMLDKS
;
A
#
# COMPACT_ATOMS: atom_id res chain seq x y z
N MET A 1 15.86 45.34 32.94
CA MET A 1 14.51 45.40 33.54
C MET A 1 13.54 45.81 32.43
N THR A 2 12.78 44.94 31.86
CA THR A 2 11.47 45.20 31.26
C THR A 2 10.86 43.83 30.89
N ALA A 3 9.84 43.46 31.63
CA ALA A 3 9.09 42.21 31.43
C ALA A 3 8.01 42.39 30.36
N TYR A 4 7.95 41.54 29.38
CA TYR A 4 6.79 41.43 28.46
C TYR A 4 5.94 40.23 28.85
N ARG A 5 4.75 40.49 29.40
CA ARG A 5 3.69 39.52 29.64
C ARG A 5 2.89 39.37 28.34
N GLY A 6 2.96 38.20 27.70
CA GLY A 6 2.14 37.82 26.55
C GLY A 6 0.89 37.05 26.97
N PHE A 7 -0.27 37.52 26.57
CA PHE A 7 -1.61 37.02 26.87
C PHE A 7 -1.89 35.71 26.13
N PHE A 8 -2.25 34.67 26.86
CA PHE A 8 -2.88 33.48 26.30
C PHE A 8 -4.36 33.73 26.01
N ARG A 9 -4.76 33.77 24.75
CA ARG A 9 -6.16 33.70 24.34
C ARG A 9 -6.53 32.24 24.06
N ARG A 10 -7.32 31.65 24.96
CA ARG A 10 -7.98 30.36 24.76
C ARG A 10 -9.18 30.57 23.83
N ALA A 11 -9.16 30.01 22.64
CA ALA A 11 -10.32 29.87 21.77
C ALA A 11 -11.03 28.57 22.10
N ALA A 12 -12.26 28.66 22.58
CA ALA A 12 -13.16 27.55 22.80
C ALA A 12 -13.88 27.23 21.47
N LEU A 13 -13.73 26.01 20.96
CA LEU A 13 -14.51 25.50 19.83
C LEU A 13 -15.70 24.70 20.37
N THR A 14 -16.89 25.20 20.11
CA THR A 14 -18.15 24.54 20.40
C THR A 14 -18.47 23.52 19.31
N VAL A 15 -18.63 22.27 19.71
CA VAL A 15 -19.12 21.18 18.84
C VAL A 15 -20.64 21.22 18.82
N ALA A 16 -21.24 21.43 17.65
CA ALA A 16 -22.67 21.28 17.40
C ALA A 16 -22.96 19.87 16.89
N ALA A 17 -23.66 19.08 17.70
CA ALA A 17 -24.18 17.77 17.33
C ALA A 17 -25.47 17.92 16.52
N GLY A 18 -25.46 17.57 15.24
CA GLY A 18 -26.63 17.47 14.38
C GLY A 18 -27.16 16.05 14.32
N ALA A 19 -28.34 15.79 14.89
CA ALA A 19 -29.05 14.54 14.77
C ALA A 19 -29.88 14.55 13.48
N ALA A 20 -29.61 13.65 12.54
CA ALA A 20 -30.44 13.42 11.36
C ALA A 20 -31.38 12.22 11.63
N ALA A 21 -32.66 12.48 11.71
CA ALA A 21 -33.73 11.47 11.82
C ALA A 21 -34.05 10.92 10.42
N LEU A 22 -33.94 9.60 10.24
CA LEU A 22 -34.42 8.89 9.05
C LEU A 22 -35.89 8.50 9.24
N VAL A 23 -36.73 9.06 8.38
CA VAL A 23 -38.18 8.68 8.30
C VAL A 23 -38.30 7.55 7.26
N LEU A 24 -38.74 6.37 7.72
CA LEU A 24 -39.17 5.27 6.87
C LEU A 24 -40.65 5.45 6.54
N THR A 25 -40.95 5.74 5.27
CA THR A 25 -42.31 5.63 4.73
C THR A 25 -42.53 4.26 4.13
N ALA A 26 -43.37 3.45 4.79
CA ALA A 26 -43.95 2.25 4.21
C ALA A 26 -45.20 2.65 3.41
N CYS A 27 -45.25 2.30 2.12
CA CYS A 27 -46.48 2.29 1.33
C CYS A 27 -46.88 0.87 1.06
N GLY A 28 -48.02 0.46 1.66
CA GLY A 28 -48.73 -0.75 1.30
C GLY A 28 -49.58 -0.52 0.06
N GLY A 29 -49.77 -1.57 -0.73
CA GLY A 29 -50.68 -1.64 -1.87
C GLY A 29 -51.19 -3.06 -2.03
N ASP A 30 -52.46 -3.25 -1.77
CA ASP A 30 -53.21 -4.49 -1.93
C ASP A 30 -53.36 -4.87 -3.42
N GLY A 31 -53.42 -6.18 -3.69
CA GLY A 31 -53.78 -6.72 -5.00
C GLY A 31 -53.90 -8.25 -4.96
N ASP A 32 -55.14 -8.73 -4.86
CA ASP A 32 -55.59 -10.13 -4.83
C ASP A 32 -55.17 -10.96 -6.05
N GLY A 33 -54.96 -12.29 -5.85
CA GLY A 33 -54.92 -13.26 -6.91
C GLY A 33 -54.42 -14.64 -6.51
N HIS A 34 -55.34 -15.56 -6.28
CA HIS A 34 -55.15 -16.98 -5.97
C HIS A 34 -54.23 -17.75 -6.92
N ASP A 35 -53.42 -18.70 -6.48
CA ASP A 35 -53.62 -20.12 -6.73
C ASP A 35 -52.66 -21.01 -5.92
N MET A 36 -53.19 -22.24 -5.59
CA MET A 36 -52.54 -23.23 -4.74
C MET A 36 -51.52 -24.08 -5.49
N GLY A 37 -50.47 -24.48 -4.78
CA GLY A 37 -49.62 -25.58 -5.29
C GLY A 37 -48.36 -25.87 -4.55
N SER A 38 -48.49 -26.78 -3.60
CA SER A 38 -47.48 -27.80 -3.19
C SER A 38 -46.20 -27.41 -2.44
N MET A 39 -46.13 -28.01 -1.27
CA MET A 39 -44.97 -28.09 -0.34
C MET A 39 -43.69 -28.60 -0.97
N ASN A 40 -42.56 -27.98 -0.66
CA ASN A 40 -41.38 -28.71 -0.22
C ASN A 40 -40.54 -27.84 0.72
N SER A 41 -40.35 -28.36 1.93
CA SER A 41 -39.49 -27.75 2.95
C SER A 41 -38.04 -28.02 2.63
N GLU A 42 -37.26 -26.98 2.40
CA GLU A 42 -35.80 -27.10 2.51
C GLU A 42 -35.22 -25.86 3.17
N SER A 43 -34.69 -26.13 4.34
CA SER A 43 -34.01 -25.21 5.23
C SER A 43 -32.76 -24.67 4.57
N GLY A 44 -32.82 -23.47 4.03
CA GLY A 44 -31.68 -22.73 3.49
C GLY A 44 -31.23 -21.62 4.43
N SER A 45 -30.15 -21.83 5.16
CA SER A 45 -29.47 -20.78 5.91
C SER A 45 -29.13 -19.59 5.00
N PRO A 46 -29.21 -18.35 5.45
CA PRO A 46 -28.77 -17.21 4.66
C PRO A 46 -27.26 -17.24 4.51
N LYS A 47 -26.83 -17.58 3.31
CA LYS A 47 -25.45 -17.44 2.86
C LYS A 47 -25.11 -15.96 2.89
N ALA A 48 -24.25 -15.57 3.83
CA ALA A 48 -23.66 -14.23 3.85
C ALA A 48 -23.06 -13.94 2.48
N GLY A 49 -23.63 -12.95 1.81
CA GLY A 49 -23.28 -12.59 0.45
C GLY A 49 -21.86 -12.05 0.39
N SER A 50 -21.03 -12.73 -0.36
CA SER A 50 -19.87 -12.14 -0.97
C SER A 50 -20.35 -11.10 -1.99
N SER A 51 -20.24 -9.85 -1.62
CA SER A 51 -20.54 -8.73 -2.50
C SER A 51 -19.33 -7.84 -2.58
N ALA A 52 -18.39 -8.18 -3.43
CA ALA A 52 -17.46 -7.25 -4.05
C ALA A 52 -16.71 -7.90 -5.23
N SER A 53 -17.39 -8.78 -5.99
CA SER A 53 -16.81 -9.35 -7.21
C SER A 53 -17.50 -8.78 -8.46
N ALA A 54 -17.84 -7.49 -8.43
CA ALA A 54 -18.48 -6.83 -9.55
C ALA A 54 -17.52 -5.85 -10.21
N LYS A 55 -17.01 -6.24 -11.38
CA LYS A 55 -16.28 -5.43 -12.37
C LYS A 55 -14.78 -5.26 -12.18
N ALA A 56 -14.06 -6.26 -11.75
CA ALA A 56 -12.69 -6.40 -12.19
C ALA A 56 -12.76 -6.86 -13.66
N GLY A 57 -12.46 -5.99 -14.62
CA GLY A 57 -12.23 -6.38 -16.01
C GLY A 57 -11.17 -7.48 -16.03
N GLY A 58 -11.18 -8.34 -17.08
CA GLY A 58 -10.16 -9.38 -17.16
C GLY A 58 -8.76 -8.77 -17.10
N HIS A 59 -7.83 -9.48 -16.48
CA HIS A 59 -6.42 -9.14 -16.46
C HIS A 59 -5.69 -9.61 -17.72
N ASN A 60 -4.46 -9.18 -17.92
CA ASN A 60 -3.56 -9.61 -18.96
C ASN A 60 -2.18 -10.02 -18.37
N LYS A 61 -1.21 -10.33 -19.24
CA LYS A 61 0.13 -10.74 -18.79
C LYS A 61 0.93 -9.60 -18.14
N ALA A 62 0.66 -8.35 -18.50
CA ALA A 62 1.32 -7.20 -17.88
C ALA A 62 0.86 -7.07 -16.43
N ASP A 63 -0.46 -7.17 -16.16
CA ASP A 63 -1.00 -7.14 -14.80
C ASP A 63 -0.40 -8.25 -13.91
N VAL A 64 -0.23 -9.46 -14.45
CA VAL A 64 0.38 -10.58 -13.73
C VAL A 64 1.85 -10.28 -13.43
N GLY A 65 2.62 -9.89 -14.45
CA GLY A 65 4.04 -9.53 -14.29
C GLY A 65 4.23 -8.38 -13.30
N PHE A 66 3.42 -7.33 -13.41
CA PHE A 66 3.44 -6.21 -12.47
C PHE A 66 3.22 -6.68 -11.03
N ALA A 67 2.19 -7.50 -10.79
CA ALA A 67 1.91 -7.99 -9.44
C ALA A 67 3.05 -8.88 -8.89
N GLU A 68 3.58 -9.81 -9.71
CA GLU A 68 4.67 -10.69 -9.30
C GLU A 68 5.95 -9.92 -8.97
N GLU A 69 6.35 -8.99 -9.84
CA GLU A 69 7.59 -8.23 -9.70
C GLU A 69 7.46 -7.19 -8.59
N MET A 70 6.34 -6.46 -8.50
CA MET A 70 6.14 -5.42 -7.48
C MET A 70 6.03 -6.02 -6.07
N ILE A 71 5.50 -7.23 -5.90
CA ILE A 71 5.54 -7.95 -4.62
C ILE A 71 6.98 -8.15 -4.14
N GLN A 72 7.86 -8.61 -5.01
CA GLN A 72 9.27 -8.84 -4.65
C GLN A 72 9.99 -7.51 -4.37
N HIS A 73 9.70 -6.51 -5.18
CA HIS A 73 10.24 -5.17 -5.02
C HIS A 73 9.83 -4.57 -3.66
N HIS A 74 8.56 -4.60 -3.31
CA HIS A 74 8.06 -4.09 -2.03
C HIS A 74 8.63 -4.85 -0.82
N ARG A 75 8.78 -6.17 -0.93
CA ARG A 75 9.41 -6.97 0.14
C ARG A 75 10.83 -6.49 0.45
N GLN A 76 11.62 -6.15 -0.55
CA GLN A 76 12.96 -5.62 -0.32
C GLN A 76 12.91 -4.25 0.37
N ALA A 77 11.98 -3.35 0.00
CA ALA A 77 11.83 -2.09 0.70
C ALA A 77 11.43 -2.28 2.17
N VAL A 78 10.53 -3.23 2.44
CA VAL A 78 10.13 -3.59 3.81
C VAL A 78 11.33 -4.13 4.59
N GLU A 79 12.15 -5.01 4.01
CA GLU A 79 13.39 -5.51 4.62
C GLU A 79 14.36 -4.37 4.95
N MET A 80 14.59 -3.44 4.01
CA MET A 80 15.41 -2.26 4.25
C MET A 80 14.84 -1.37 5.36
N ALA A 81 13.52 -1.19 5.39
CA ALA A 81 12.83 -0.37 6.38
C ALA A 81 12.91 -0.97 7.79
N GLU A 82 12.86 -2.28 7.94
CA GLU A 82 13.00 -2.98 9.22
C GLU A 82 14.38 -2.76 9.87
N LEU A 83 15.43 -2.62 9.06
CA LEU A 83 16.77 -2.30 9.57
C LEU A 83 16.82 -0.93 10.24
N ALA A 84 16.00 0.03 9.79
CA ALA A 84 16.04 1.41 10.28
C ALA A 84 15.67 1.54 11.76
N GLU A 85 14.79 0.69 12.30
CA GLU A 85 14.35 0.75 13.69
C GLU A 85 15.55 0.71 14.66
N SER A 86 16.49 -0.19 14.41
CA SER A 86 17.64 -0.42 15.30
C SER A 86 18.92 0.28 14.84
N ARG A 87 19.04 0.70 13.59
CA ARG A 87 20.28 1.17 12.97
C ARG A 87 20.31 2.67 12.67
N ALA A 88 19.14 3.28 12.40
CA ALA A 88 19.07 4.69 12.10
C ALA A 88 19.34 5.57 13.33
N ALA A 89 20.05 6.69 13.11
CA ALA A 89 20.28 7.71 14.13
C ALA A 89 19.17 8.76 14.12
N ALA A 90 18.75 9.22 12.94
CA ALA A 90 17.75 10.26 12.81
C ALA A 90 16.33 9.70 13.00
N GLN A 91 15.53 10.38 13.82
CA GLN A 91 14.13 9.99 14.04
C GLN A 91 13.32 10.11 12.75
N GLU A 92 13.60 11.10 11.92
CA GLU A 92 12.96 11.31 10.63
C GLU A 92 13.15 10.12 9.68
N VAL A 93 14.31 9.44 9.71
CA VAL A 93 14.58 8.22 8.93
C VAL A 93 13.75 7.05 9.47
N LYS A 94 13.66 6.88 10.78
CA LYS A 94 12.81 5.85 11.40
C LYS A 94 11.33 6.05 11.10
N ASP A 95 10.86 7.28 11.16
CA ASP A 95 9.47 7.63 10.86
C ASP A 95 9.15 7.36 9.38
N LEU A 96 10.06 7.71 8.46
CA LEU A 96 9.93 7.42 7.05
C LEU A 96 9.90 5.90 6.78
N ALA A 97 10.82 5.15 7.35
CA ALA A 97 10.87 3.69 7.22
C ALA A 97 9.58 3.02 7.73
N THR A 98 9.06 3.47 8.87
CA THR A 98 7.77 3.00 9.40
C THR A 98 6.62 3.31 8.45
N LYS A 99 6.62 4.50 7.84
CA LYS A 99 5.60 4.90 6.86
C LYS A 99 5.68 4.04 5.59
N ILE A 100 6.87 3.81 5.04
CA ILE A 100 7.10 2.97 3.86
C ILE A 100 6.57 1.56 4.11
N LYS A 101 6.98 0.93 5.22
CA LYS A 101 6.50 -0.41 5.59
C LYS A 101 4.97 -0.43 5.71
N GLY A 102 4.39 0.53 6.41
CA GLY A 102 2.94 0.61 6.62
C GLY A 102 2.12 0.82 5.35
N ALA A 103 2.71 1.39 4.30
CA ALA A 103 2.10 1.53 2.98
C ALA A 103 2.26 0.26 2.13
N GLN A 104 3.46 -0.32 2.11
CA GLN A 104 3.79 -1.39 1.18
C GLN A 104 3.31 -2.78 1.63
N ASP A 105 3.21 -3.07 2.94
CA ASP A 105 2.66 -4.34 3.44
C ASP A 105 1.23 -4.62 2.90
N PRO A 106 0.24 -3.70 2.99
CA PRO A 106 -1.09 -3.93 2.43
C PRO A 106 -1.13 -3.98 0.89
N GLU A 107 -0.18 -3.34 0.21
CA GLU A 107 -0.05 -3.43 -1.25
C GLU A 107 0.42 -4.82 -1.67
N ILE A 108 1.39 -5.43 -0.95
CA ILE A 108 1.81 -6.83 -1.14
C ILE A 108 0.62 -7.78 -0.96
N GLU A 109 -0.18 -7.59 0.10
CA GLU A 109 -1.37 -8.41 0.36
C GLU A 109 -2.39 -8.29 -0.77
N THR A 110 -2.61 -7.08 -1.27
CA THR A 110 -3.55 -6.79 -2.36
C THR A 110 -3.14 -7.50 -3.65
N MET A 111 -1.89 -7.34 -4.07
CA MET A 111 -1.35 -7.98 -5.27
C MET A 111 -1.32 -9.51 -5.15
N SER A 112 -0.97 -10.04 -3.98
CA SER A 112 -1.02 -11.48 -3.69
C SER A 112 -2.45 -12.03 -3.80
N GLY A 113 -3.44 -11.26 -3.35
CA GLY A 113 -4.85 -11.57 -3.53
C GLY A 113 -5.28 -11.63 -4.99
N TRP A 114 -4.78 -10.72 -5.83
CA TRP A 114 -5.05 -10.75 -7.28
C TRP A 114 -4.47 -12.00 -7.93
N LEU A 115 -3.19 -12.28 -7.73
CA LEU A 115 -2.54 -13.48 -8.29
C LEU A 115 -3.30 -14.76 -7.90
N THR A 116 -3.68 -14.88 -6.62
CA THR A 116 -4.48 -16.01 -6.14
C THR A 116 -5.84 -16.10 -6.86
N ALA A 117 -6.52 -14.98 -7.03
CA ALA A 117 -7.81 -14.93 -7.71
C ALA A 117 -7.71 -15.27 -9.22
N TRP A 118 -6.57 -14.97 -9.83
CA TRP A 118 -6.29 -15.29 -11.24
C TRP A 118 -5.80 -16.73 -11.44
N GLY A 119 -5.48 -17.45 -10.35
CA GLY A 119 -4.94 -18.81 -10.40
C GLY A 119 -3.43 -18.84 -10.67
N GLU A 120 -2.78 -17.68 -10.50
CA GLU A 120 -1.33 -17.52 -10.65
C GLU A 120 -0.61 -17.79 -9.31
N LYS A 121 0.69 -18.09 -9.40
CA LYS A 121 1.51 -18.37 -8.22
C LYS A 121 1.96 -17.05 -7.57
N VAL A 122 1.65 -16.88 -6.29
CA VAL A 122 2.26 -15.79 -5.51
C VAL A 122 3.75 -16.09 -5.34
N PRO A 123 4.67 -15.16 -5.67
CA PRO A 123 6.09 -15.34 -5.48
C PRO A 123 6.43 -15.71 -4.03
N GLU A 124 7.34 -16.65 -3.83
CA GLU A 124 7.86 -16.97 -2.50
C GLU A 124 8.67 -15.81 -1.95
N ASP A 125 8.67 -15.66 -0.63
CA ASP A 125 9.54 -14.67 0.00
C ASP A 125 11.00 -15.15 -0.12
N MET A 126 11.79 -14.36 -0.83
CA MET A 126 13.22 -14.64 -1.06
C MET A 126 14.12 -13.77 -0.18
N SER A 127 13.57 -13.10 0.82
CA SER A 127 14.33 -12.31 1.80
C SER A 127 15.42 -13.19 2.42
N GLY A 128 16.66 -12.75 2.31
CA GLY A 128 17.83 -13.51 2.81
C GLY A 128 18.35 -14.65 1.92
N MET A 129 17.72 -14.98 0.80
CA MET A 129 18.28 -15.89 -0.21
C MET A 129 18.99 -15.07 -1.28
N GLY A 130 20.29 -15.33 -1.50
CA GLY A 130 21.20 -14.59 -2.37
C GLY A 130 20.57 -13.93 -3.61
N HIS A 131 20.74 -12.64 -3.68
CA HIS A 131 20.03 -11.67 -4.54
C HIS A 131 20.41 -11.67 -6.03
N ASP A 132 20.92 -12.77 -6.58
CA ASP A 132 21.37 -12.83 -7.98
C ASP A 132 20.24 -12.63 -9.01
N MET A 133 18.98 -12.87 -8.63
CA MET A 133 17.81 -12.66 -9.49
C MET A 133 17.23 -11.23 -9.37
N ALA A 134 17.51 -10.54 -8.28
CA ALA A 134 16.99 -9.19 -8.01
C ALA A 134 17.60 -8.12 -8.94
N ALA A 135 18.84 -8.32 -9.41
CA ALA A 135 19.53 -7.37 -10.30
C ALA A 135 18.88 -7.19 -11.69
N ALA A 136 17.81 -7.93 -12.00
CA ALA A 136 17.10 -7.84 -13.27
C ALA A 136 15.91 -6.86 -13.24
N MET A 137 15.44 -6.44 -12.05
CA MET A 137 14.32 -5.50 -11.91
C MET A 137 14.81 -4.08 -11.64
N PRO A 138 14.18 -3.06 -12.23
CA PRO A 138 14.56 -1.67 -12.01
C PRO A 138 14.60 -1.32 -10.52
N GLY A 139 15.67 -0.69 -10.05
CA GLY A 139 15.78 -0.18 -8.69
C GLY A 139 15.97 -1.23 -7.59
N MET A 140 16.05 -2.52 -7.92
CA MET A 140 16.35 -3.54 -6.91
C MET A 140 17.80 -3.46 -6.44
N MET A 141 17.97 -3.52 -5.11
CA MET A 141 19.30 -3.51 -4.50
C MET A 141 20.00 -4.85 -4.68
N SER A 142 21.30 -4.77 -4.96
CA SER A 142 22.16 -5.96 -5.01
C SER A 142 22.38 -6.55 -3.61
N GLY A 143 22.82 -7.81 -3.55
CA GLY A 143 23.21 -8.43 -2.28
C GLY A 143 24.37 -7.69 -1.58
N GLU A 144 25.25 -7.04 -2.34
CA GLU A 144 26.34 -6.22 -1.79
C GLU A 144 25.78 -4.95 -1.14
N ASP A 145 24.78 -4.29 -1.76
CA ASP A 145 24.14 -3.09 -1.20
C ASP A 145 23.39 -3.40 0.07
N MET A 146 22.60 -4.49 0.07
CA MET A 146 21.90 -4.97 1.26
C MET A 146 22.88 -5.30 2.39
N ALA A 147 23.93 -6.06 2.12
CA ALA A 147 24.96 -6.37 3.12
C ALA A 147 25.70 -5.12 3.62
N ALA A 148 25.88 -4.09 2.77
CA ALA A 148 26.48 -2.83 3.17
C ALA A 148 25.51 -2.01 4.04
N LEU A 149 24.21 -2.03 3.75
CA LEU A 149 23.18 -1.39 4.57
C LEU A 149 23.07 -2.06 5.94
N GLU A 150 23.05 -3.39 5.99
CA GLU A 150 23.04 -4.17 7.23
C GLU A 150 24.22 -3.87 8.16
N LYS A 151 25.40 -3.63 7.62
CA LYS A 151 26.62 -3.30 8.39
C LYS A 151 26.66 -1.87 8.85
N ALA A 152 25.95 -0.96 8.19
CA ALA A 152 25.91 0.45 8.55
C ALA A 152 25.12 0.70 9.83
N SER A 153 25.42 1.79 10.54
CA SER A 153 24.66 2.27 11.70
C SER A 153 24.84 3.77 11.87
N GLY A 154 23.95 4.39 12.63
CA GLY A 154 24.00 5.82 12.90
C GLY A 154 23.82 6.65 11.63
N ALA A 155 24.47 7.81 11.53
CA ALA A 155 24.37 8.69 10.38
C ALA A 155 24.82 8.04 9.06
N ALA A 156 25.74 7.06 9.11
CA ALA A 156 26.16 6.32 7.93
C ALA A 156 25.04 5.40 7.42
N PHE A 157 24.25 4.81 8.31
CA PHE A 157 23.04 4.09 7.93
C PHE A 157 22.01 5.03 7.34
N ASP A 158 21.72 6.14 7.99
CA ASP A 158 20.73 7.12 7.54
C ASP A 158 20.98 7.54 6.09
N LYS A 159 22.22 7.93 5.80
CA LYS A 159 22.61 8.34 4.45
C LYS A 159 22.43 7.20 3.44
N LYS A 160 23.00 6.01 3.74
CA LYS A 160 22.95 4.87 2.83
C LYS A 160 21.51 4.40 2.59
N PHE A 161 20.68 4.34 3.65
CA PHE A 161 19.26 3.99 3.53
C PHE A 161 18.52 4.95 2.60
N LEU A 162 18.71 6.26 2.75
CA LEU A 162 18.07 7.25 1.91
C LEU A 162 18.52 7.16 0.45
N GLU A 163 19.82 6.99 0.20
CA GLU A 163 20.37 6.85 -1.16
C GLU A 163 19.79 5.62 -1.86
N LEU A 164 19.86 4.45 -1.22
CA LEU A 164 19.35 3.20 -1.78
C LEU A 164 17.83 3.21 -1.94
N MET A 165 17.09 3.78 -0.98
CA MET A 165 15.63 3.83 -1.06
C MET A 165 15.14 4.81 -2.13
N VAL A 166 15.89 5.86 -2.46
CA VAL A 166 15.59 6.73 -3.62
C VAL A 166 15.69 5.92 -4.91
N GLU A 167 16.80 5.19 -5.12
CA GLU A 167 16.99 4.36 -6.31
C GLU A 167 15.92 3.26 -6.41
N HIS A 168 15.61 2.63 -5.29
CA HIS A 168 14.57 1.62 -5.18
C HIS A 168 13.19 2.19 -5.60
N HIS A 169 12.80 3.34 -5.07
CA HIS A 169 11.53 3.98 -5.40
C HIS A 169 11.46 4.46 -6.86
N GLU A 170 12.57 4.91 -7.43
CA GLU A 170 12.64 5.24 -8.86
C GLU A 170 12.32 4.03 -9.73
N GLY A 171 12.83 2.85 -9.36
CA GLY A 171 12.51 1.59 -10.03
C GLY A 171 11.03 1.20 -9.93
N ALA A 172 10.42 1.32 -8.76
CA ALA A 172 8.99 1.06 -8.59
C ALA A 172 8.11 2.01 -9.45
N VAL A 173 8.49 3.29 -9.53
CA VAL A 173 7.80 4.27 -10.38
C VAL A 173 7.93 3.90 -11.87
N GLU A 174 9.07 3.35 -12.30
CA GLU A 174 9.27 2.85 -13.66
C GLU A 174 8.34 1.66 -13.95
N MET A 175 8.32 0.66 -13.06
CA MET A 175 7.44 -0.51 -13.17
C MET A 175 5.96 -0.12 -13.18
N ALA A 176 5.55 0.80 -12.31
CA ALA A 176 4.17 1.29 -12.25
C ALA A 176 3.77 2.04 -13.55
N LYS A 177 4.68 2.79 -14.16
CA LYS A 177 4.43 3.43 -15.47
C LYS A 177 4.29 2.41 -16.60
N ALA A 178 5.05 1.31 -16.56
CA ALA A 178 4.89 0.22 -17.52
C ALA A 178 3.50 -0.44 -17.38
N GLU A 179 3.07 -0.71 -16.14
CA GLU A 179 1.71 -1.21 -15.88
C GLU A 179 0.63 -0.25 -16.40
N LYS A 180 0.77 1.05 -16.20
CA LYS A 180 -0.16 2.06 -16.73
C LYS A 180 -0.26 2.05 -18.26
N SER A 181 0.81 1.67 -18.96
CA SER A 181 0.85 1.58 -20.42
C SER A 181 0.27 0.27 -20.94
N ASP A 182 0.62 -0.84 -20.31
CA ASP A 182 0.45 -2.18 -20.87
C ASP A 182 -0.60 -3.03 -20.13
N GLY A 183 -0.95 -2.64 -18.89
CA GLY A 183 -1.93 -3.29 -18.03
C GLY A 183 -3.36 -3.11 -18.52
N LYS A 184 -4.26 -3.93 -17.99
CA LYS A 184 -5.68 -3.95 -18.32
C LYS A 184 -6.58 -4.00 -17.09
N TYR A 185 -6.11 -4.52 -15.99
CA TYR A 185 -6.90 -4.71 -14.78
C TYR A 185 -7.04 -3.40 -14.03
N GLY A 186 -8.27 -2.85 -13.98
CA GLY A 186 -8.52 -1.54 -13.37
C GLY A 186 -7.88 -1.35 -11.99
N PRO A 187 -8.07 -2.27 -11.02
CA PRO A 187 -7.43 -2.13 -9.71
C PRO A 187 -5.89 -2.12 -9.75
N ALA A 188 -5.23 -2.80 -10.70
CA ALA A 188 -3.78 -2.73 -10.85
C ALA A 188 -3.34 -1.39 -11.44
N LEU A 189 -4.09 -0.86 -12.40
CA LEU A 189 -3.88 0.48 -12.94
C LEU A 189 -4.06 1.58 -11.88
N ASP A 190 -5.05 1.42 -10.99
CA ASP A 190 -5.30 2.35 -9.86
C ASP A 190 -4.14 2.27 -8.85
N LEU A 191 -3.70 1.07 -8.47
CA LEU A 191 -2.53 0.88 -7.60
C LEU A 191 -1.25 1.47 -8.22
N ALA A 192 -1.05 1.30 -9.51
CA ALA A 192 0.10 1.88 -10.20
C ALA A 192 0.10 3.43 -10.14
N ASP A 193 -1.06 4.08 -10.24
CA ASP A 193 -1.19 5.53 -10.03
C ASP A 193 -0.86 5.95 -8.59
N ASP A 194 -1.32 5.17 -7.60
CA ASP A 194 -1.05 5.40 -6.19
C ASP A 194 0.45 5.25 -5.89
N VAL A 195 1.10 4.19 -6.40
CA VAL A 195 2.56 3.96 -6.29
C VAL A 195 3.34 5.13 -6.91
N ILE A 196 3.01 5.55 -8.14
CA ILE A 196 3.67 6.69 -8.79
C ILE A 196 3.57 7.95 -7.92
N THR A 197 2.37 8.24 -7.41
CA THR A 197 2.12 9.44 -6.62
C THR A 197 2.85 9.40 -5.28
N ALA A 198 2.67 8.33 -4.51
CA ALA A 198 3.23 8.19 -3.18
C ALA A 198 4.76 8.14 -3.22
N GLN A 199 5.33 7.28 -4.07
CA GLN A 199 6.77 7.09 -4.11
C GLN A 199 7.51 8.28 -4.73
N THR A 200 6.92 9.01 -5.69
CA THR A 200 7.49 10.28 -6.14
C THR A 200 7.57 11.32 -5.01
N ALA A 201 6.56 11.39 -4.14
CA ALA A 201 6.59 12.28 -2.99
C ALA A 201 7.64 11.85 -1.95
N GLU A 202 7.82 10.54 -1.74
CA GLU A 202 8.83 9.99 -0.84
C GLU A 202 10.26 10.21 -1.37
N ILE A 203 10.50 10.05 -2.68
CA ILE A 203 11.77 10.42 -3.33
C ILE A 203 12.11 11.90 -3.04
N GLN A 204 11.15 12.81 -3.21
CA GLN A 204 11.37 14.22 -2.91
C GLN A 204 11.68 14.47 -1.44
N GLN A 205 11.03 13.74 -0.52
CA GLN A 205 11.29 13.82 0.91
C GLN A 205 12.69 13.32 1.23
N MET A 206 13.10 12.17 0.71
CA MET A 206 14.42 11.57 0.93
C MET A 206 15.55 12.45 0.40
N ASN A 207 15.40 13.01 -0.79
CA ASN A 207 16.38 13.97 -1.35
C ASN A 207 16.54 15.21 -0.46
N LYS A 208 15.44 15.77 0.08
CA LYS A 208 15.52 16.87 1.04
C LYS A 208 16.20 16.49 2.36
N MET A 209 16.11 15.23 2.76
CA MET A 209 16.81 14.74 3.95
C MET A 209 18.30 14.55 3.67
N LEU A 210 18.67 14.06 2.48
CA LEU A 210 20.06 13.94 2.01
C LEU A 210 20.77 15.30 1.89
N ASP A 211 20.07 16.34 1.44
CA ASP A 211 20.62 17.70 1.34
C ASP A 211 20.95 18.33 2.71
N LYS A 212 20.44 17.77 3.80
CA LYS A 212 20.64 18.27 5.18
C LYS A 212 21.63 17.46 5.99
N SER A 213 22.07 16.30 5.47
CA SER A 213 22.92 15.32 6.17
C SER A 213 24.42 15.60 6.03
#